data_24f04fd6d59cf3373350c30781411b70
#
_entry.id   24f04fd6d59cf3373350c30781411b70
#
_cell.length_a   1.000
_cell.length_b   1.000
_cell.length_c   1.000
_cell.angle_alpha   90.00
_cell.angle_beta   90.00
_cell.angle_gamma   90.00
#
_symmetry.space_group_name_H-M   'P 1'
#
loop_
_entity.id
_entity.type
_entity.pdbx_description
1 polymer ?
#
loop_
_entity_poly.entity_id
_entity_poly.type
_entity_poly.pdbx_seq_one_letter_code
_entity_poly.pdbx_strand_id
1 'polypeptide(L)'
;MLIRKASPVDSPLLAQLASRLWAQDPAELEPEFVNLTVSPEAACFLAFDGVVAIGFAQCQLRHDYVEGTSTSPVGFLEGLWVEEAHQRQGVATQLVHACEDWARSVGCTEFGSDCELDNGASLAFHLASGFEEVNRTIWFAKKL
;
A
#
# COMPACT_ATOMS: atom_id res chain seq x y z
N MET A 1 0.30 19.91 1.86
CA MET A 1 0.04 18.55 1.34
C MET A 1 -1.18 17.96 2.01
N LEU A 2 -2.04 17.32 1.25
CA LEU A 2 -3.27 16.69 1.73
C LEU A 2 -3.21 15.18 1.52
N ILE A 3 -3.51 14.41 2.57
CA ILE A 3 -3.76 12.96 2.48
C ILE A 3 -5.25 12.73 2.68
N ARG A 4 -5.90 12.00 1.78
CA ARG A 4 -7.31 11.63 1.95
C ARG A 4 -7.60 10.22 1.43
N LYS A 5 -8.65 9.62 1.95
CA LYS A 5 -9.16 8.35 1.43
C LYS A 5 -9.72 8.53 0.04
N ALA A 6 -9.37 7.62 -0.86
CA ALA A 6 -9.86 7.63 -2.23
C ALA A 6 -11.26 7.03 -2.33
N SER A 7 -12.03 7.51 -3.29
CA SER A 7 -13.34 7.00 -3.68
C SER A 7 -13.29 6.48 -5.12
N PRO A 8 -14.35 5.81 -5.63
CA PRO A 8 -14.33 5.27 -7.01
C PRO A 8 -14.00 6.30 -8.10
N VAL A 9 -14.38 7.56 -7.92
CA VAL A 9 -14.07 8.64 -8.89
C VAL A 9 -12.56 8.90 -8.99
N ASP A 10 -11.78 8.51 -8.00
CA ASP A 10 -10.31 8.64 -7.98
C ASP A 10 -9.58 7.50 -8.69
N SER A 11 -10.30 6.48 -9.17
CA SER A 11 -9.68 5.28 -9.74
C SER A 11 -8.72 5.57 -10.91
N PRO A 12 -8.98 6.54 -11.81
CA PRO A 12 -8.01 6.91 -12.83
C PRO A 12 -6.69 7.43 -12.25
N LEU A 13 -6.74 8.25 -11.20
CA LEU A 13 -5.54 8.77 -10.54
C LEU A 13 -4.75 7.66 -9.86
N LEU A 14 -5.45 6.78 -9.15
CA LEU A 14 -4.85 5.62 -8.51
C LEU A 14 -4.16 4.73 -9.55
N ALA A 15 -4.83 4.44 -10.65
CA ALA A 15 -4.29 3.60 -11.72
C ALA A 15 -3.03 4.21 -12.35
N GLN A 16 -3.01 5.51 -12.55
CA GLN A 16 -1.83 6.20 -13.09
C GLN A 16 -0.63 6.09 -12.15
N LEU A 17 -0.82 6.34 -10.86
CA LEU A 17 0.26 6.23 -9.87
C LEU A 17 0.72 4.79 -9.70
N ALA A 18 -0.22 3.84 -9.61
CA ALA A 18 0.08 2.42 -9.45
C ALA A 18 0.78 1.82 -10.67
N SER A 19 0.53 2.33 -11.87
CA SER A 19 1.20 1.87 -13.09
C SER A 19 2.71 2.07 -13.04
N ARG A 20 3.17 3.05 -12.27
CA ARG A 20 4.60 3.30 -12.07
C ARG A 20 5.22 2.33 -11.07
N LEU A 21 4.43 1.89 -10.08
CA LEU A 21 4.88 0.90 -9.10
C LEU A 21 4.92 -0.52 -9.70
N TRP A 22 3.86 -0.92 -10.41
CA TRP A 22 3.67 -2.30 -10.86
C TRP A 22 3.95 -2.52 -12.34
N ALA A 23 4.35 -1.49 -13.09
CA ALA A 23 4.65 -1.57 -14.51
C ALA A 23 3.50 -2.21 -15.32
N GLN A 24 2.25 -1.88 -14.98
CA GLN A 24 1.04 -2.32 -15.64
C GLN A 24 0.32 -1.17 -16.32
N ASP A 25 -0.47 -1.48 -17.37
CA ASP A 25 -1.28 -0.49 -18.05
C ASP A 25 -2.33 0.10 -17.08
N PRO A 26 -2.43 1.44 -16.95
CA PRO A 26 -3.47 2.06 -16.11
C PRO A 26 -4.88 1.59 -16.46
N ALA A 27 -5.17 1.30 -17.74
CA ALA A 27 -6.49 0.81 -18.17
C ALA A 27 -6.83 -0.56 -17.56
N GLU A 28 -5.84 -1.38 -17.26
CA GLU A 28 -6.04 -2.68 -16.59
C GLU A 28 -6.23 -2.52 -15.07
N LEU A 29 -5.56 -1.53 -14.48
CA LEU A 29 -5.61 -1.28 -13.03
C LEU A 29 -6.87 -0.55 -12.60
N GLU A 30 -7.42 0.32 -13.43
CA GLU A 30 -8.55 1.16 -13.06
C GLU A 30 -9.77 0.40 -12.55
N PRO A 31 -10.25 -0.69 -13.22
CA PRO A 31 -11.36 -1.47 -12.69
C PRO A 31 -11.09 -2.11 -11.34
N GLU A 32 -9.86 -2.51 -11.08
CA GLU A 32 -9.46 -3.06 -9.77
C GLU A 32 -9.60 -2.00 -8.68
N PHE A 33 -9.18 -0.78 -8.94
CA PHE A 33 -9.30 0.31 -7.98
C PHE A 33 -10.75 0.74 -7.76
N VAL A 34 -11.61 0.68 -8.77
CA VAL A 34 -13.04 0.89 -8.57
C VAL A 34 -13.59 -0.07 -7.51
N ASN A 35 -13.24 -1.35 -7.61
CA ASN A 35 -13.66 -2.36 -6.65
C ASN A 35 -13.04 -2.16 -5.27
N LEU A 36 -11.75 -1.87 -5.20
CA LEU A 36 -11.04 -1.67 -3.93
C LEU A 36 -11.58 -0.47 -3.14
N THR A 37 -11.90 0.61 -3.83
CA THR A 37 -12.38 1.85 -3.17
C THR A 37 -13.78 1.71 -2.56
N VAL A 38 -14.57 0.71 -2.95
CA VAL A 38 -15.88 0.43 -2.34
C VAL A 38 -15.88 -0.77 -1.43
N SER A 39 -14.80 -1.55 -1.39
CA SER A 39 -14.71 -2.74 -0.56
C SER A 39 -14.52 -2.38 0.91
N PRO A 40 -15.26 -3.02 1.85
CA PRO A 40 -14.99 -2.86 3.27
C PRO A 40 -13.69 -3.56 3.72
N GLU A 41 -13.11 -4.39 2.85
CA GLU A 41 -11.88 -5.15 3.11
C GLU A 41 -10.62 -4.41 2.68
N ALA A 42 -10.75 -3.21 2.10
CA ALA A 42 -9.62 -2.47 1.55
C ALA A 42 -9.80 -0.97 1.70
N ALA A 43 -8.71 -0.24 1.60
CA ALA A 43 -8.73 1.21 1.49
C ALA A 43 -7.57 1.68 0.61
N CYS A 44 -7.82 2.74 -0.13
CA CYS A 44 -6.80 3.44 -0.88
C CYS A 44 -6.72 4.88 -0.41
N PHE A 45 -5.51 5.42 -0.35
CA PHE A 45 -5.25 6.80 0.07
C PHE A 45 -4.45 7.51 -1.00
N LEU A 46 -4.76 8.77 -1.21
CA LEU A 46 -4.06 9.65 -2.13
C LEU A 46 -3.42 10.82 -1.37
N ALA A 47 -2.22 11.17 -1.81
CA ALA A 47 -1.54 12.38 -1.38
C ALA A 47 -1.57 13.41 -2.49
N PHE A 48 -1.86 14.65 -2.14
CA PHE A 48 -1.94 15.76 -3.09
C PHE A 48 -1.00 16.89 -2.70
N ASP A 49 -0.35 17.47 -3.71
CA ASP A 49 0.27 18.78 -3.64
C ASP A 49 -0.62 19.74 -4.44
N GLY A 50 -1.37 20.58 -3.72
CA GLY A 50 -2.45 21.35 -4.36
C GLY A 50 -3.49 20.44 -4.99
N VAL A 51 -3.66 20.51 -6.31
CA VAL A 51 -4.62 19.68 -7.06
C VAL A 51 -3.96 18.46 -7.73
N VAL A 52 -2.65 18.30 -7.58
CA VAL A 52 -1.89 17.24 -8.23
C VAL A 52 -1.74 16.06 -7.28
N ALA A 53 -2.15 14.87 -7.72
CA ALA A 53 -1.91 13.64 -6.99
C ALA A 53 -0.44 13.25 -7.13
N ILE A 54 0.27 13.13 -6.01
CA ILE A 54 1.71 12.90 -5.96
C ILE A 54 2.08 11.56 -5.34
N GLY A 55 1.14 10.82 -4.81
CA GLY A 55 1.39 9.52 -4.21
C GLY A 55 0.11 8.79 -3.85
N PHE A 56 0.22 7.48 -3.67
CA PHE A 56 -0.88 6.64 -3.20
C PHE A 56 -0.38 5.56 -2.27
N ALA A 57 -1.30 5.04 -1.46
CA ALA A 57 -1.13 3.79 -0.74
C ALA A 57 -2.39 2.95 -0.87
N GLN A 58 -2.20 1.64 -0.96
CA GLN A 58 -3.29 0.67 -0.91
C GLN A 58 -3.02 -0.27 0.24
N CYS A 59 -4.03 -0.49 1.07
CA CYS A 59 -4.00 -1.48 2.14
C CYS A 59 -5.28 -2.30 2.13
N GLN A 60 -5.20 -3.51 2.68
CA GLN A 60 -6.37 -4.38 2.77
C GLN A 60 -6.24 -5.31 3.96
N LEU A 61 -7.35 -5.93 4.34
CA LEU A 61 -7.37 -6.96 5.36
C LEU A 61 -6.89 -8.28 4.75
N ARG A 62 -6.01 -8.97 5.47
CA ARG A 62 -5.64 -10.34 5.15
C ARG A 62 -6.13 -11.25 6.26
N HIS A 63 -6.89 -12.27 5.88
CA HIS A 63 -7.49 -13.25 6.79
C HIS A 63 -6.63 -14.50 6.93
N ASP A 64 -5.86 -14.83 5.90
CA ASP A 64 -4.87 -15.90 5.96
C ASP A 64 -3.67 -15.46 6.78
N TYR A 65 -2.88 -16.42 7.24
CA TYR A 65 -1.70 -16.13 8.05
C TYR A 65 -0.74 -15.17 7.34
N VAL A 66 -0.35 -14.15 8.06
CA VAL A 66 0.71 -13.20 7.65
C VAL A 66 1.91 -13.41 8.55
N GLU A 67 3.08 -13.59 7.94
CA GLU A 67 4.32 -13.84 8.65
C GLU A 67 4.59 -12.79 9.72
N GLY A 68 4.95 -13.23 10.91
CA GLY A 68 5.26 -12.38 12.05
C GLY A 68 4.05 -11.86 12.81
N THR A 69 2.82 -12.26 12.44
CA THR A 69 1.59 -11.85 13.13
C THR A 69 0.93 -13.01 13.87
N SER A 70 0.13 -12.70 14.88
CA SER A 70 -0.57 -13.68 15.71
C SER A 70 -2.08 -13.51 15.71
N THR A 71 -2.61 -12.49 15.03
CA THR A 71 -4.05 -12.18 14.96
C THR A 71 -4.55 -12.30 13.53
N SER A 72 -5.88 -12.31 13.36
CA SER A 72 -6.54 -12.30 12.06
C SER A 72 -7.91 -11.60 12.20
N PRO A 73 -8.30 -10.75 11.23
CA PRO A 73 -7.47 -10.29 10.13
C PRO A 73 -6.40 -9.31 10.57
N VAL A 74 -5.38 -9.15 9.76
CA VAL A 74 -4.37 -8.08 9.92
C VAL A 74 -4.49 -7.10 8.76
N GLY A 75 -4.13 -5.84 8.97
CA GLY A 75 -3.96 -4.90 7.88
C GLY A 75 -2.67 -5.20 7.12
N PHE A 76 -2.67 -5.01 5.80
CA PHE A 76 -1.49 -5.25 4.97
C PHE A 76 -1.30 -4.14 3.96
N LEU A 77 -0.09 -3.62 3.87
CA LEU A 77 0.29 -2.61 2.88
C LEU A 77 0.57 -3.31 1.55
N GLU A 78 -0.35 -3.17 0.60
CA GLU A 78 -0.28 -3.84 -0.70
C GLU A 78 0.51 -3.03 -1.73
N GLY A 79 0.49 -1.72 -1.63
CA GLY A 79 1.21 -0.83 -2.54
C GLY A 79 1.43 0.54 -1.95
N LEU A 80 2.55 1.14 -2.30
CA LEU A 80 2.95 2.47 -1.87
C LEU A 80 3.84 3.08 -2.94
N TRP A 81 3.45 4.25 -3.42
CA TRP A 81 4.24 4.99 -4.41
C TRP A 81 4.17 6.50 -4.15
N VAL A 82 5.30 7.17 -4.28
CA VAL A 82 5.39 8.62 -4.24
C VAL A 82 6.21 9.09 -5.44
N GLU A 83 5.73 10.11 -6.14
CA GLU A 83 6.44 10.72 -7.26
C GLU A 83 7.85 11.13 -6.84
N GLU A 84 8.81 10.91 -7.73
CA GLU A 84 10.23 11.10 -7.44
C GLU A 84 10.54 12.51 -6.90
N ALA A 85 9.94 13.54 -7.50
CA ALA A 85 10.13 14.93 -7.07
C ALA A 85 9.62 15.23 -5.65
N HIS A 86 8.79 14.36 -5.09
CA HIS A 86 8.17 14.53 -3.77
C HIS A 86 8.64 13.51 -2.75
N GLN A 87 9.61 12.68 -3.10
CA GLN A 87 10.20 11.72 -2.17
C GLN A 87 11.04 12.42 -1.09
N ARG A 88 11.23 11.74 0.04
CA ARG A 88 12.01 12.22 1.20
C ARG A 88 11.43 13.48 1.86
N GLN A 89 10.13 13.71 1.69
CA GLN A 89 9.39 14.83 2.30
C GLN A 89 8.33 14.36 3.29
N GLY A 90 8.37 13.09 3.68
CA GLY A 90 7.42 12.51 4.63
C GLY A 90 6.09 12.07 4.02
N VAL A 91 5.93 12.12 2.69
CA VAL A 91 4.67 11.74 2.02
C VAL A 91 4.37 10.27 2.24
N ALA A 92 5.35 9.39 2.00
CA ALA A 92 5.20 7.95 2.18
C ALA A 92 4.84 7.60 3.64
N THR A 93 5.50 8.23 4.60
CA THR A 93 5.22 8.03 6.02
C THR A 93 3.78 8.41 6.37
N GLN A 94 3.28 9.52 5.85
CA GLN A 94 1.89 9.95 6.10
C GLN A 94 0.89 9.01 5.43
N LEU A 95 1.19 8.50 4.24
CA LEU A 95 0.35 7.51 3.58
C LEU A 95 0.28 6.20 4.38
N VAL A 96 1.40 5.72 4.90
CA VAL A 96 1.42 4.52 5.75
C VAL A 96 0.64 4.77 7.04
N HIS A 97 0.78 5.92 7.68
CA HIS A 97 0.00 6.25 8.87
C HIS A 97 -1.51 6.23 8.59
N ALA A 98 -1.94 6.72 7.42
CA ALA A 98 -3.35 6.67 7.04
C ALA A 98 -3.84 5.21 6.90
N CYS A 99 -3.02 4.33 6.33
CA CYS A 99 -3.33 2.90 6.25
C CYS A 99 -3.39 2.24 7.63
N GLU A 100 -2.45 2.56 8.51
CA GLU A 100 -2.44 2.05 9.88
C GLU A 100 -3.66 2.51 10.67
N ASP A 101 -4.04 3.77 10.54
CA ASP A 101 -5.23 4.32 11.20
C ASP A 101 -6.51 3.64 10.68
N TRP A 102 -6.59 3.40 9.38
CA TRP A 102 -7.70 2.65 8.81
C TRP A 102 -7.75 1.23 9.37
N ALA A 103 -6.62 0.52 9.41
CA ALA A 103 -6.56 -0.83 9.95
C ALA A 103 -7.04 -0.87 11.42
N ARG A 104 -6.62 0.09 12.24
CA ARG A 104 -7.10 0.21 13.62
C ARG A 104 -8.60 0.46 13.67
N SER A 105 -9.13 1.28 12.77
CA SER A 105 -10.55 1.62 12.73
C SER A 105 -11.45 0.43 12.40
N VAL A 106 -10.91 -0.58 11.72
CA VAL A 106 -11.63 -1.83 11.39
C VAL A 106 -11.26 -2.98 12.32
N GLY A 107 -10.55 -2.70 13.42
CA GLY A 107 -10.32 -3.66 14.51
C GLY A 107 -8.97 -4.37 14.46
N CYS A 108 -8.07 -4.04 13.56
CA CYS A 108 -6.75 -4.67 13.50
C CYS A 108 -5.84 -4.15 14.61
N THR A 109 -5.02 -5.05 15.15
CA THR A 109 -3.97 -4.74 16.13
C THR A 109 -2.56 -4.99 15.57
N GLU A 110 -2.49 -5.53 14.35
CA GLU A 110 -1.23 -5.81 13.66
C GLU A 110 -1.32 -5.36 12.21
N PHE A 111 -0.18 -4.98 11.65
CA PHE A 111 -0.07 -4.49 10.29
C PHE A 111 1.18 -5.08 9.65
N GLY A 112 1.01 -5.70 8.47
CA GLY A 112 2.09 -6.35 7.75
C GLY A 112 2.40 -5.62 6.43
N SER A 113 3.55 -5.95 5.88
CA SER A 113 3.99 -5.49 4.57
C SER A 113 5.08 -6.42 4.06
N ASP A 114 5.45 -6.26 2.79
CA ASP A 114 6.58 -6.95 2.19
C ASP A 114 7.29 -6.06 1.17
N CYS A 115 8.44 -6.51 0.74
CA CYS A 115 9.13 -5.91 -0.41
C CYS A 115 10.01 -6.98 -1.08
N GLU A 116 10.40 -6.70 -2.32
CA GLU A 116 11.36 -7.57 -3.02
C GLU A 116 12.71 -7.61 -2.28
N LEU A 117 13.37 -8.76 -2.32
CA LEU A 117 14.61 -8.99 -1.59
C LEU A 117 15.72 -7.99 -1.94
N ASP A 118 15.76 -7.54 -3.19
CA ASP A 118 16.76 -6.60 -3.70
C ASP A 118 16.32 -5.13 -3.64
N ASN A 119 15.14 -4.85 -3.08
CA ASN A 119 14.65 -3.49 -2.94
C ASN A 119 15.14 -2.87 -1.62
N GLY A 120 16.42 -2.46 -1.61
CA GLY A 120 17.05 -1.89 -0.41
C GLY A 120 16.42 -0.59 0.07
N ALA A 121 15.90 0.23 -0.84
CA ALA A 121 15.22 1.47 -0.47
C ALA A 121 13.92 1.19 0.28
N SER A 122 13.15 0.21 -0.15
CA SER A 122 11.92 -0.20 0.53
C SER A 122 12.22 -0.82 1.88
N LEU A 123 13.24 -1.66 1.98
CA LEU A 123 13.68 -2.23 3.25
C LEU A 123 14.03 -1.13 4.27
N ALA A 124 14.85 -0.16 3.85
CA ALA A 124 15.25 0.96 4.70
C ALA A 124 14.03 1.79 5.16
N PHE A 125 13.09 2.05 4.25
CA PHE A 125 11.86 2.76 4.57
C PHE A 125 11.02 2.01 5.61
N HIS A 126 10.84 0.69 5.44
CA HIS A 126 10.07 -0.13 6.38
C HIS A 126 10.68 -0.09 7.78
N LEU A 127 11.99 -0.29 7.89
CA LEU A 127 12.68 -0.25 9.18
C LEU A 127 12.57 1.12 9.84
N ALA A 128 12.71 2.19 9.08
CA ALA A 128 12.57 3.57 9.59
C ALA A 128 11.12 3.88 10.00
N SER A 129 10.14 3.17 9.45
CA SER A 129 8.71 3.36 9.75
C SER A 129 8.21 2.50 10.91
N GLY A 130 9.09 1.77 11.59
CA GLY A 130 8.75 0.96 12.76
C GLY A 130 8.37 -0.48 12.45
N PHE A 131 8.46 -0.92 11.20
CA PHE A 131 8.32 -2.34 10.88
C PHE A 131 9.56 -3.11 11.32
N GLU A 132 9.36 -4.35 11.74
CA GLU A 132 10.44 -5.29 12.01
C GLU A 132 10.51 -6.33 10.89
N GLU A 133 11.72 -6.65 10.43
CA GLU A 133 11.91 -7.76 9.50
C GLU A 133 11.66 -9.07 10.24
N VAL A 134 10.71 -9.87 9.75
CA VAL A 134 10.29 -11.11 10.43
C VAL A 134 10.67 -12.36 9.65
N ASN A 135 10.86 -12.27 8.34
CA ASN A 135 11.29 -13.42 7.54
C ASN A 135 11.75 -12.99 6.14
N ARG A 136 12.52 -13.88 5.49
CA ARG A 136 12.87 -13.82 4.08
C ARG A 136 12.57 -15.18 3.47
N THR A 137 11.81 -15.21 2.37
CA THR A 137 11.30 -16.44 1.77
C THR A 137 11.67 -16.54 0.31
N ILE A 138 12.07 -17.73 -0.12
CA ILE A 138 12.31 -18.07 -1.53
C ILE A 138 11.13 -18.91 -2.00
N TRP A 139 10.56 -18.55 -3.15
CA TRP A 139 9.40 -19.22 -3.73
C TRP A 139 9.84 -20.11 -4.87
N PHE A 140 9.22 -21.29 -4.99
CA PHE A 140 9.49 -22.26 -6.04
C PHE A 140 8.20 -22.61 -6.76
N ALA A 141 8.27 -22.83 -8.08
CA ALA A 141 7.17 -23.31 -8.87
C ALA A 141 7.63 -24.39 -9.85
N LYS A 142 6.74 -25.34 -10.17
CA LYS A 142 6.99 -26.42 -11.12
C LYS A 142 5.72 -26.70 -11.90
N LYS A 143 5.83 -26.70 -13.20
CA LYS A 143 4.71 -27.17 -14.05
C LYS A 143 4.70 -28.70 -14.09
N LEU A 144 3.51 -29.27 -14.00
CA LEU A 144 3.32 -30.72 -14.04
C LEU A 144 2.83 -31.20 -15.39
#